data_d0a237c489278452f93938347c5ca30c
#
_entry.id   d0a237c489278452f93938347c5ca30c
#
_cell.length_a   1.000
_cell.length_b   1.000
_cell.length_c   1.000
_cell.angle_alpha   90.00
_cell.angle_beta   90.00
_cell.angle_gamma   90.00
#
_symmetry.space_group_name_H-M   'P 1'
#
loop_
_entity.id
_entity.type
_entity.pdbx_description
1 polymer ?
#
loop_
_entity_poly.entity_id
_entity_poly.type
_entity_poly.pdbx_seq_one_letter_code
_entity_poly.pdbx_strand_id
1 'polypeptide(L)'
;MKYRIYTLSFFLFLIGTLNHACSGPSKSDTMDQQEKPSPKVLRHMVLFKFKDTAPEKEVQKLNKAFNALQSTISVIKDFEWGINDSPEDFHQGFTHCYLVSFESEEDRDLVYTPHPDHQAFVASLQPFLEKVFVVDYWALP
;
A
#
# COMPACT_ATOMS: atom_id res chain seq x y z
N MET A 1 13.25 12.87 49.64
CA MET A 1 13.34 14.33 49.86
C MET A 1 14.77 14.73 49.93
N LYS A 2 15.36 15.24 48.83
CA LYS A 2 16.64 15.99 48.84
C LYS A 2 16.66 16.83 47.55
N TYR A 3 16.35 18.10 47.69
CA TYR A 3 16.49 19.10 46.64
C TYR A 3 17.97 19.51 46.54
N ARG A 4 18.55 19.47 45.36
CA ARG A 4 19.84 20.08 45.08
C ARG A 4 19.65 21.34 44.26
N ILE A 5 19.92 22.43 44.94
CA ILE A 5 19.99 23.78 44.41
C ILE A 5 21.31 23.91 43.67
N TYR A 6 21.30 24.32 42.40
CA TYR A 6 22.50 24.77 41.69
C TYR A 6 22.41 26.28 41.46
N THR A 7 23.45 26.90 41.97
CA THR A 7 23.73 28.31 42.04
C THR A 7 24.05 28.92 40.69
N LEU A 8 23.47 30.08 40.48
CA LEU A 8 23.72 31.06 39.44
C LEU A 8 25.18 31.48 39.40
N SER A 9 25.82 31.43 38.22
CA SER A 9 27.09 32.10 37.97
C SER A 9 26.95 33.09 36.82
N PHE A 10 27.01 34.34 37.20
CA PHE A 10 26.98 35.52 36.36
C PHE A 10 28.36 35.73 35.76
N PHE A 11 28.49 35.71 34.43
CA PHE A 11 29.70 36.18 33.76
C PHE A 11 29.35 37.28 32.78
N LEU A 12 29.67 38.47 33.21
CA LEU A 12 29.65 39.71 32.46
C LEU A 12 30.93 39.77 31.61
N PHE A 13 30.84 39.86 30.28
CA PHE A 13 31.95 40.33 29.49
C PHE A 13 31.50 41.32 28.42
N LEU A 14 32.18 42.43 28.47
CA LEU A 14 31.91 43.71 27.76
C LEU A 14 32.75 43.82 26.50
N ILE A 15 32.20 44.50 25.50
CA ILE A 15 32.85 45.32 24.46
C ILE A 15 33.55 44.59 23.30
N GLY A 16 33.12 44.93 22.10
CA GLY A 16 33.94 44.79 20.92
C GLY A 16 33.24 44.98 19.55
N THR A 17 33.16 46.21 19.11
CA THR A 17 33.33 46.74 17.72
C THR A 17 32.33 46.39 16.60
N LEU A 18 31.76 47.47 16.11
CA LEU A 18 31.04 47.63 14.80
C LEU A 18 31.82 46.97 13.66
N ASN A 19 31.11 46.15 12.90
CA ASN A 19 31.37 45.99 11.48
C ASN A 19 30.03 45.98 10.74
N HIS A 20 29.77 47.06 10.03
CA HIS A 20 28.69 47.15 9.05
C HIS A 20 29.11 46.33 7.83
N ALA A 21 28.52 45.16 7.66
CA ALA A 21 28.51 44.49 6.39
C ALA A 21 27.09 44.57 5.82
N CYS A 22 26.90 45.35 4.80
CA CYS A 22 25.74 45.33 3.94
C CYS A 22 25.62 43.94 3.30
N SER A 23 24.76 43.10 3.85
CA SER A 23 24.32 41.93 3.12
C SER A 23 22.93 42.22 2.56
N GLY A 24 22.88 42.32 1.23
CA GLY A 24 21.64 42.47 0.49
C GLY A 24 20.67 41.30 0.77
N PRO A 25 19.38 41.49 0.47
CA PRO A 25 18.41 40.45 0.70
C PRO A 25 18.74 39.21 -0.15
N SER A 26 19.15 38.15 0.50
CA SER A 26 19.22 36.85 -0.11
C SER A 26 17.79 36.46 -0.51
N LYS A 27 17.53 36.47 -1.82
CA LYS A 27 16.37 35.78 -2.36
C LYS A 27 16.51 34.31 -1.97
N SER A 28 15.77 33.88 -0.96
CA SER A 28 15.48 32.47 -0.78
C SER A 28 14.64 32.06 -1.99
N ASP A 29 15.27 31.46 -2.97
CA ASP A 29 14.57 30.67 -3.98
C ASP A 29 13.90 29.52 -3.22
N THR A 30 12.69 29.79 -2.75
CA THR A 30 11.75 28.73 -2.38
C THR A 30 11.42 28.04 -3.68
N MET A 31 12.16 26.99 -4.01
CA MET A 31 11.76 26.05 -5.04
C MET A 31 10.41 25.51 -4.57
N ASP A 32 9.36 26.05 -5.17
CA ASP A 32 8.03 25.48 -5.18
C ASP A 32 8.18 24.09 -5.82
N GLN A 33 8.45 23.10 -4.99
CA GLN A 33 8.39 21.70 -5.40
C GLN A 33 6.91 21.40 -5.60
N GLN A 34 6.44 21.74 -6.78
CA GLN A 34 5.15 21.32 -7.27
C GLN A 34 5.19 19.80 -7.30
N GLU A 35 4.67 19.19 -6.23
CA GLU A 35 4.59 17.74 -6.07
C GLU A 35 3.81 17.21 -7.27
N LYS A 36 4.53 16.49 -8.15
CA LYS A 36 3.91 15.87 -9.32
C LYS A 36 2.82 14.95 -8.79
N PRO A 37 1.56 15.12 -9.22
CA PRO A 37 0.49 14.28 -8.73
C PRO A 37 0.88 12.81 -8.94
N SER A 38 0.87 12.03 -7.87
CA SER A 38 1.11 10.60 -7.96
C SER A 38 0.06 9.99 -8.91
N PRO A 39 0.47 9.08 -9.80
CA PRO A 39 -0.49 8.46 -10.71
C PRO A 39 -1.60 7.80 -9.89
N LYS A 40 -2.84 8.03 -10.30
CA LYS A 40 -3.98 7.34 -9.70
C LYS A 40 -3.83 5.84 -9.96
N VAL A 41 -4.03 5.04 -8.92
CA VAL A 41 -3.95 3.59 -9.01
C VAL A 41 -5.31 3.01 -8.60
N LEU A 42 -5.90 2.22 -9.48
CA LEU A 42 -7.09 1.44 -9.18
C LEU A 42 -6.68 0.16 -8.46
N ARG A 43 -7.20 -0.03 -7.27
CA ARG A 43 -6.96 -1.22 -6.45
C ARG A 43 -8.17 -2.14 -6.53
N HIS A 44 -7.92 -3.39 -6.89
CA HIS A 44 -8.88 -4.49 -6.90
C HIS A 44 -8.50 -5.44 -5.77
N MET A 45 -9.16 -5.26 -4.63
CA MET A 45 -8.92 -6.08 -3.44
C MET A 45 -9.87 -7.27 -3.44
N VAL A 46 -9.31 -8.47 -3.33
CA VAL A 46 -10.05 -9.73 -3.35
C VAL A 46 -9.71 -10.53 -2.10
N LEU A 47 -10.72 -10.91 -1.34
CA LEU A 47 -10.55 -11.76 -0.16
C LEU A 47 -11.23 -13.11 -0.39
N PHE A 48 -10.52 -14.19 -0.05
CA PHE A 48 -11.06 -15.54 -0.13
C PHE A 48 -11.26 -16.16 1.24
N LYS A 49 -12.41 -16.81 1.39
CA LYS A 49 -12.65 -17.83 2.39
C LYS A 49 -12.74 -19.17 1.67
N PHE A 50 -11.78 -20.03 1.91
CA PHE A 50 -11.83 -21.40 1.41
C PHE A 50 -12.69 -22.28 2.31
N LYS A 51 -13.24 -23.34 1.73
CA LYS A 51 -13.97 -24.37 2.49
C LYS A 51 -13.03 -25.07 3.46
N ASP A 52 -13.51 -25.44 4.63
CA ASP A 52 -12.71 -26.20 5.62
C ASP A 52 -12.23 -27.56 5.07
N THR A 53 -12.93 -28.07 4.06
CA THR A 53 -12.58 -29.31 3.35
C THR A 53 -11.59 -29.11 2.21
N ALA A 54 -11.21 -27.86 1.89
CA ALA A 54 -10.26 -27.58 0.82
C ALA A 54 -8.86 -28.08 1.22
N PRO A 55 -8.24 -28.99 0.44
CA PRO A 55 -6.90 -29.44 0.78
C PRO A 55 -5.89 -28.29 0.67
N GLU A 56 -5.03 -28.13 1.67
CA GLU A 56 -4.02 -27.08 1.69
C GLU A 56 -3.17 -27.03 0.42
N LYS A 57 -2.81 -28.19 -0.12
CA LYS A 57 -2.06 -28.30 -1.38
C LYS A 57 -2.80 -27.64 -2.57
N GLU A 58 -4.12 -27.77 -2.63
CA GLU A 58 -4.91 -27.14 -3.70
C GLU A 58 -5.03 -25.63 -3.46
N VAL A 59 -5.20 -25.18 -2.22
CA VAL A 59 -5.15 -23.74 -1.88
C VAL A 59 -3.80 -23.12 -2.28
N GLN A 60 -2.70 -23.79 -2.00
CA GLN A 60 -1.36 -23.33 -2.41
C GLN A 60 -1.21 -23.25 -3.94
N LYS A 61 -1.80 -24.20 -4.69
CA LYS A 61 -1.82 -24.12 -6.16
C LYS A 61 -2.62 -22.93 -6.66
N LEU A 62 -3.77 -22.67 -6.05
CA LEU A 62 -4.62 -21.52 -6.40
C LEU A 62 -3.89 -20.20 -6.12
N ASN A 63 -3.20 -20.08 -4.98
CA ASN A 63 -2.39 -18.90 -4.68
C ASN A 63 -1.31 -18.67 -5.75
N LYS A 64 -0.61 -19.73 -6.16
CA LYS A 64 0.40 -19.65 -7.24
C LYS A 64 -0.23 -19.30 -8.59
N ALA A 65 -1.40 -19.87 -8.91
CA ALA A 65 -2.10 -19.59 -10.15
C ALA A 65 -2.57 -18.13 -10.21
N PHE A 66 -3.11 -17.58 -9.11
CA PHE A 66 -3.49 -16.17 -9.07
C PHE A 66 -2.28 -15.26 -9.24
N ASN A 67 -1.21 -15.51 -8.51
CA ASN A 67 0.03 -14.75 -8.64
C ASN A 67 0.61 -14.80 -10.06
N ALA A 68 0.46 -15.90 -10.77
CA ALA A 68 0.97 -16.07 -12.13
C ALA A 68 0.24 -15.21 -13.17
N LEU A 69 -1.01 -14.75 -12.90
CA LEU A 69 -1.76 -13.91 -13.82
C LEU A 69 -1.03 -12.61 -14.18
N GLN A 70 -0.24 -12.05 -13.27
CA GLN A 70 0.55 -10.85 -13.55
C GLN A 70 1.59 -11.05 -14.67
N SER A 71 1.97 -12.29 -14.93
CA SER A 71 2.91 -12.63 -16.01
C SER A 71 2.24 -12.79 -17.37
N THR A 72 0.93 -13.02 -17.41
CA THR A 72 0.17 -13.30 -18.63
C THR A 72 -0.81 -12.18 -18.99
N ILE A 73 -1.21 -11.35 -18.01
CA ILE A 73 -2.15 -10.25 -18.19
C ILE A 73 -1.41 -8.93 -18.00
N SER A 74 -0.96 -8.33 -19.10
CA SER A 74 -0.04 -7.17 -19.12
C SER A 74 -0.58 -5.90 -18.46
N VAL A 75 -1.90 -5.77 -18.28
CA VAL A 75 -2.52 -4.61 -17.61
C VAL A 75 -2.44 -4.67 -16.10
N ILE A 76 -2.05 -5.81 -15.51
CA ILE A 76 -1.75 -5.89 -14.08
C ILE A 76 -0.43 -5.16 -13.82
N LYS A 77 -0.49 -4.08 -13.06
CA LYS A 77 0.69 -3.24 -12.74
C LYS A 77 1.41 -3.67 -11.48
N ASP A 78 0.64 -4.21 -10.55
CA ASP A 78 1.17 -4.71 -9.28
C ASP A 78 0.24 -5.78 -8.74
N PHE A 79 0.82 -6.73 -8.01
CA PHE A 79 0.09 -7.81 -7.37
C PHE A 79 0.77 -8.16 -6.05
N GLU A 80 0.03 -8.03 -4.97
CA GLU A 80 0.45 -8.51 -3.66
C GLU A 80 -0.60 -9.41 -3.03
N TRP A 81 -0.19 -10.28 -2.14
CA TRP A 81 -1.11 -11.14 -1.40
C TRP A 81 -0.54 -11.57 -0.06
N GLY A 82 -1.44 -11.96 0.84
CA GLY A 82 -1.07 -12.45 2.16
C GLY A 82 -2.17 -13.26 2.80
N ILE A 83 -1.80 -13.87 3.93
CA ILE A 83 -2.73 -14.58 4.81
C ILE A 83 -3.09 -13.64 5.95
N ASN A 84 -4.36 -13.63 6.33
CA ASN A 84 -4.84 -12.81 7.43
C ASN A 84 -4.13 -13.18 8.75
N ASP A 85 -3.55 -12.19 9.39
CA ASP A 85 -2.85 -12.28 10.69
C ASP A 85 -3.41 -11.25 11.69
N SER A 86 -4.64 -10.76 11.45
CA SER A 86 -5.27 -9.80 12.36
C SER A 86 -5.62 -10.45 13.69
N PRO A 87 -5.25 -9.85 14.83
CA PRO A 87 -5.68 -10.30 16.15
C PRO A 87 -7.15 -9.96 16.44
N GLU A 88 -7.78 -9.13 15.60
CA GLU A 88 -9.17 -8.73 15.73
C GLU A 88 -10.08 -9.74 15.02
N ASP A 89 -11.13 -10.22 15.69
CA ASP A 89 -12.07 -11.22 15.15
C ASP A 89 -13.14 -10.58 14.25
N PHE A 90 -12.72 -9.71 13.31
CA PHE A 90 -13.62 -9.08 12.33
C PHE A 90 -13.47 -9.62 10.91
N HIS A 91 -12.58 -10.58 10.69
CA HIS A 91 -12.25 -11.09 9.35
C HIS A 91 -13.34 -11.99 8.73
N GLN A 92 -14.42 -12.33 9.46
CA GLN A 92 -15.57 -13.11 8.98
C GLN A 92 -15.19 -14.43 8.27
N GLY A 93 -14.05 -15.00 8.64
CA GLY A 93 -13.50 -16.22 8.05
C GLY A 93 -12.73 -16.03 6.74
N PHE A 94 -12.57 -14.81 6.24
CA PHE A 94 -11.67 -14.53 5.13
C PHE A 94 -10.21 -14.68 5.61
N THR A 95 -9.48 -15.57 4.95
CA THR A 95 -8.12 -15.94 5.34
C THR A 95 -7.05 -15.48 4.35
N HIS A 96 -7.41 -15.24 3.10
CA HIS A 96 -6.47 -14.84 2.06
C HIS A 96 -6.90 -13.49 1.49
N CYS A 97 -5.94 -12.58 1.37
CA CYS A 97 -6.14 -11.25 0.83
C CYS A 97 -5.21 -11.06 -0.37
N TYR A 98 -5.76 -10.55 -1.46
CA TYR A 98 -5.03 -10.25 -2.70
C TYR A 98 -5.34 -8.81 -3.09
N LEU A 99 -4.34 -8.11 -3.58
CA LEU A 99 -4.47 -6.76 -4.09
C LEU A 99 -3.86 -6.70 -5.50
N VAL A 100 -4.72 -6.50 -6.48
CA VAL A 100 -4.33 -6.32 -7.88
C VAL A 100 -4.45 -4.85 -8.23
N SER A 101 -3.49 -4.31 -8.95
CA SER A 101 -3.46 -2.89 -9.30
C SER A 101 -3.53 -2.67 -10.79
N PHE A 102 -4.30 -1.65 -11.19
CA PHE A 102 -4.49 -1.23 -12.57
C PHE A 102 -4.30 0.28 -12.71
N GLU A 103 -4.06 0.74 -13.93
CA GLU A 103 -4.01 2.17 -14.25
C GLU A 103 -5.40 2.74 -14.58
N SER A 104 -6.33 1.90 -15.03
CA SER A 104 -7.67 2.32 -15.45
C SER A 104 -8.75 1.29 -15.14
N GLU A 105 -10.01 1.73 -15.18
CA GLU A 105 -11.17 0.83 -15.15
C GLU A 105 -11.26 0.00 -16.42
N GLU A 106 -10.88 0.57 -17.56
CA GLU A 106 -10.84 -0.14 -18.84
C GLU A 106 -9.88 -1.34 -18.79
N ASP A 107 -8.72 -1.19 -18.16
CA ASP A 107 -7.77 -2.30 -17.96
C ASP A 107 -8.41 -3.44 -17.16
N ARG A 108 -9.10 -3.10 -16.06
CA ARG A 108 -9.80 -4.08 -15.23
C ARG A 108 -10.99 -4.71 -15.96
N ASP A 109 -11.85 -3.89 -16.57
CA ASP A 109 -13.18 -4.33 -17.04
C ASP A 109 -13.12 -4.97 -18.42
N LEU A 110 -12.28 -4.44 -19.32
CA LEU A 110 -12.25 -4.85 -20.72
C LEU A 110 -11.09 -5.78 -21.05
N VAL A 111 -10.04 -5.82 -20.21
CA VAL A 111 -8.88 -6.68 -20.45
C VAL A 111 -8.75 -7.75 -19.39
N TYR A 112 -8.61 -7.39 -18.10
CA TYR A 112 -8.38 -8.34 -17.01
C TYR A 112 -9.58 -9.25 -16.78
N THR A 113 -10.75 -8.68 -16.55
CA THR A 113 -11.96 -9.45 -16.17
C THR A 113 -12.34 -10.50 -17.23
N PRO A 114 -12.39 -10.19 -18.54
CA PRO A 114 -12.71 -11.17 -19.57
C PRO A 114 -11.51 -12.02 -20.03
N HIS A 115 -10.31 -11.78 -19.51
CA HIS A 115 -9.10 -12.50 -19.96
C HIS A 115 -9.25 -14.02 -19.79
N PRO A 116 -8.91 -14.86 -20.79
CA PRO A 116 -9.04 -16.31 -20.69
C PRO A 116 -8.37 -16.91 -19.47
N ASP A 117 -7.16 -16.45 -19.13
CA ASP A 117 -6.41 -16.96 -17.97
C ASP A 117 -7.09 -16.58 -16.65
N HIS A 118 -7.66 -15.37 -16.55
CA HIS A 118 -8.44 -14.97 -15.39
C HIS A 118 -9.70 -15.83 -15.27
N GLN A 119 -10.43 -16.06 -16.35
CA GLN A 119 -11.63 -16.91 -16.35
C GLN A 119 -11.30 -18.37 -15.98
N ALA A 120 -10.18 -18.89 -16.47
CA ALA A 120 -9.71 -20.23 -16.11
C ALA A 120 -9.36 -20.31 -14.62
N PHE A 121 -8.69 -19.28 -14.09
CA PHE A 121 -8.41 -19.18 -12.66
C PHE A 121 -9.70 -19.15 -11.84
N VAL A 122 -10.66 -18.28 -12.17
CA VAL A 122 -11.96 -18.20 -11.49
C VAL A 122 -12.69 -19.53 -11.50
N ALA A 123 -12.69 -20.23 -12.63
CA ALA A 123 -13.29 -21.56 -12.71
C ALA A 123 -12.59 -22.58 -11.78
N SER A 124 -11.28 -22.49 -11.62
CA SER A 124 -10.51 -23.39 -10.75
C SER A 124 -10.79 -23.19 -9.25
N LEU A 125 -11.30 -22.03 -8.85
CA LEU A 125 -11.68 -21.73 -7.46
C LEU A 125 -12.95 -22.47 -7.02
N GLN A 126 -13.90 -22.72 -7.93
CA GLN A 126 -15.26 -23.19 -7.62
C GLN A 126 -15.33 -24.42 -6.69
N PRO A 127 -14.48 -25.44 -6.83
CA PRO A 127 -14.53 -26.59 -5.93
C PRO A 127 -14.15 -26.26 -4.48
N PHE A 128 -13.31 -25.27 -4.26
CA PHE A 128 -12.61 -25.02 -3.00
C PHE A 128 -13.05 -23.73 -2.29
N LEU A 129 -13.58 -22.76 -3.03
CA LEU A 129 -14.00 -21.46 -2.49
C LEU A 129 -15.35 -21.58 -1.78
N GLU A 130 -15.46 -21.05 -0.55
CA GLU A 130 -16.71 -20.87 0.17
C GLU A 130 -17.31 -19.49 -0.08
N LYS A 131 -16.47 -18.43 0.07
CA LYS A 131 -16.89 -17.04 -0.14
C LYS A 131 -15.78 -16.24 -0.80
N VAL A 132 -16.19 -15.25 -1.55
CA VAL A 132 -15.32 -14.20 -2.08
C VAL A 132 -15.90 -12.85 -1.70
N PHE A 133 -15.01 -11.90 -1.40
CA PHE A 133 -15.35 -10.49 -1.20
C PHE A 133 -14.43 -9.65 -2.07
N VAL A 134 -15.02 -8.72 -2.80
CA VAL A 134 -14.27 -7.85 -3.73
C VAL A 134 -14.59 -6.39 -3.43
N VAL A 135 -13.57 -5.58 -3.37
CA VAL A 135 -13.68 -4.12 -3.27
C VAL A 135 -12.73 -3.48 -4.26
N ASP A 136 -13.27 -2.57 -5.06
CA ASP A 136 -12.49 -1.74 -5.96
C ASP A 136 -12.48 -0.30 -5.48
N TYR A 137 -11.30 0.34 -5.51
CA TYR A 137 -11.17 1.74 -5.12
C TYR A 137 -9.97 2.41 -5.80
N TRP A 138 -10.11 3.70 -6.03
CA TRP A 138 -8.96 4.52 -6.41
C TRP A 138 -8.17 4.88 -5.16
N ALA A 139 -6.86 4.57 -5.17
CA ALA A 139 -5.99 4.95 -4.07
C ALA A 139 -5.94 6.48 -3.97
N LEU A 140 -6.16 6.99 -2.75
CA LEU A 140 -6.00 8.40 -2.44
C LEU A 140 -4.56 8.68 -1.99
N PRO A 141 -4.03 9.89 -2.26
CA PRO A 141 -2.70 10.30 -1.83
C PRO A 141 -2.59 10.40 -0.30
#